data_897b6f141d83db14272c1ff147d5f74e
#
_entry.id   897b6f141d83db14272c1ff147d5f74e
#
_cell.length_a   1.000
_cell.length_b   1.000
_cell.length_c   1.000
_cell.angle_alpha   90.00
_cell.angle_beta   90.00
_cell.angle_gamma   90.00
#
_symmetry.space_group_name_H-M   'P 1'
#
loop_
_entity.id
_entity.type
_entity.pdbx_description
1 polymer ?
#
loop_
_entity_poly.entity_id
_entity_poly.type
_entity_poly.pdbx_seq_one_letter_code
_entity_poly.pdbx_strand_id
1 'polypeptide(L)'
;RPFAAEEAVQAVQAERPSENTDRRPEILSDQQPEPQTSASAAAEAQPAAADAFEEARVRQQQDGRHFWMWLAAGLADGSIAVNQSGAPVHFVAQGMLLVSPAIFRDYAGGVFNKNDENCPGLRAQRGFVSLKLHKRSKRTALFNVEAAKASKKRLFYCYLIPEENLYHIIRADSRPPNNPDITIAEGDLLDAGLPSDTAKEA
;
A
#
# COMPACT_ATOMS: atom_id res chain seq x y z
N ARG A 1 29.54 10.82 42.88
CA ARG A 1 28.51 11.60 43.59
C ARG A 1 27.21 11.46 42.81
N PRO A 2 26.16 11.00 43.50
CA PRO A 2 24.84 10.82 42.90
C PRO A 2 24.00 12.08 43.11
N PHE A 3 23.05 12.30 42.21
CA PHE A 3 21.87 13.12 42.53
C PHE A 3 20.62 12.38 42.06
N ALA A 4 19.87 11.98 43.06
CA ALA A 4 18.48 11.54 42.98
C ALA A 4 17.55 12.74 43.16
N ALA A 5 16.41 12.72 42.49
CA ALA A 5 15.13 13.31 42.88
C ALA A 5 14.15 12.83 41.80
N GLU A 6 13.25 11.96 41.95
CA GLU A 6 12.05 11.73 42.80
C GLU A 6 11.04 12.87 42.78
N GLU A 7 9.80 12.43 42.69
CA GLU A 7 8.48 13.11 42.82
C GLU A 7 7.88 13.72 41.53
N ALA A 8 6.59 13.61 41.18
CA ALA A 8 5.46 13.04 41.95
C ALA A 8 4.30 12.73 41.00
N VAL A 9 3.56 11.77 41.40
CA VAL A 9 2.19 11.38 41.05
C VAL A 9 1.22 12.55 41.17
N GLN A 10 0.32 12.74 40.19
CA GLN A 10 -1.02 13.19 40.47
C GLN A 10 -2.03 12.62 39.49
N ALA A 11 -2.77 11.67 39.99
CA ALA A 11 -4.07 11.24 39.48
C ALA A 11 -5.13 12.33 39.75
N VAL A 12 -5.90 12.66 38.76
CA VAL A 12 -7.19 13.34 38.97
C VAL A 12 -8.27 12.50 38.30
N GLN A 13 -8.98 11.77 39.16
CA GLN A 13 -10.35 11.33 38.94
C GLN A 13 -11.29 12.52 39.21
N ALA A 14 -12.33 12.65 38.40
CA ALA A 14 -13.65 13.17 38.76
C ALA A 14 -14.47 13.16 37.46
N GLU A 15 -15.42 12.38 37.37
CA GLU A 15 -16.82 12.34 37.84
C GLU A 15 -17.78 12.65 36.69
N ARG A 16 -18.59 11.64 36.39
CA ARG A 16 -19.86 11.78 35.69
C ARG A 16 -20.89 12.38 36.66
N PRO A 17 -21.84 13.10 36.17
CA PRO A 17 -23.21 12.79 36.59
C PRO A 17 -24.14 12.47 35.40
N SER A 18 -24.94 11.53 35.73
CA SER A 18 -26.14 11.05 35.07
C SER A 18 -27.30 12.07 35.17
N GLU A 19 -28.29 11.72 34.38
CA GLU A 19 -29.75 11.98 34.58
C GLU A 19 -30.30 13.27 33.98
N ASN A 20 -31.17 13.05 33.13
CA ASN A 20 -32.64 12.97 33.23
C ASN A 20 -33.29 13.99 32.32
N THR A 21 -34.19 13.72 31.47
CA THR A 21 -35.64 13.74 31.71
C THR A 21 -36.36 13.74 30.37
N ASP A 22 -37.07 12.68 30.19
CA ASP A 22 -38.37 12.54 29.55
C ASP A 22 -39.15 13.86 29.43
N ARG A 23 -39.48 14.29 28.21
CA ARG A 23 -40.65 15.07 27.88
C ARG A 23 -41.04 14.89 26.41
N ARG A 24 -41.96 13.98 26.22
CA ARG A 24 -42.89 14.03 25.10
C ARG A 24 -43.92 15.14 25.38
N PRO A 25 -44.30 15.91 24.40
CA PRO A 25 -45.70 16.12 24.10
C PRO A 25 -46.10 15.71 22.69
N GLU A 26 -47.16 14.95 22.66
CA GLU A 26 -48.05 14.83 21.50
C GLU A 26 -48.57 16.20 21.09
N ILE A 27 -48.84 16.35 19.82
CA ILE A 27 -50.19 16.68 19.27
C ILE A 27 -50.05 17.22 17.83
N LEU A 28 -50.72 16.52 16.93
CA LEU A 28 -51.53 16.97 15.78
C LEU A 28 -51.10 18.20 14.96
N SER A 29 -50.85 17.98 13.68
CA SER A 29 -51.76 18.41 12.61
C SER A 29 -51.21 18.07 11.26
N ASP A 30 -51.87 17.21 10.62
CA ASP A 30 -52.33 17.17 9.24
C ASP A 30 -51.98 18.43 8.44
N GLN A 31 -50.97 18.33 7.56
CA GLN A 31 -50.86 19.05 6.30
C GLN A 31 -49.87 18.31 5.41
N GLN A 32 -50.43 17.57 4.52
CA GLN A 32 -49.79 16.93 3.37
C GLN A 32 -49.47 18.04 2.34
N PRO A 33 -48.21 18.35 2.05
CA PRO A 33 -47.87 18.98 0.79
C PRO A 33 -47.57 17.93 -0.26
N GLU A 34 -48.23 18.10 -1.36
CA GLU A 34 -48.11 17.31 -2.58
C GLU A 34 -46.64 17.08 -3.04
N PRO A 35 -46.32 15.96 -3.69
CA PRO A 35 -44.99 15.71 -4.19
C PRO A 35 -44.73 16.60 -5.40
N GLN A 36 -44.03 17.70 -5.17
CA GLN A 36 -43.42 18.43 -6.30
C GLN A 36 -42.29 17.64 -6.87
N THR A 37 -42.53 17.16 -8.05
CA THR A 37 -41.60 16.60 -9.03
C THR A 37 -40.29 17.39 -9.11
N SER A 38 -39.27 16.91 -8.41
CA SER A 38 -37.87 17.32 -8.62
C SER A 38 -37.08 16.16 -9.26
N ALA A 39 -37.64 15.55 -10.29
CA ALA A 39 -37.00 14.43 -10.99
C ALA A 39 -36.12 14.87 -12.16
N SER A 40 -35.89 16.18 -12.36
CA SER A 40 -35.14 16.67 -13.53
C SER A 40 -33.68 17.08 -13.26
N ALA A 41 -33.26 17.24 -12.00
CA ALA A 41 -31.89 17.68 -11.72
C ALA A 41 -30.89 16.53 -11.45
N ALA A 42 -31.38 15.30 -11.25
CA ALA A 42 -30.51 14.16 -10.97
C ALA A 42 -29.99 13.43 -12.23
N ALA A 43 -30.58 13.70 -13.39
CA ALA A 43 -30.19 13.01 -14.64
C ALA A 43 -29.01 13.66 -15.38
N GLU A 44 -28.73 14.94 -15.14
CA GLU A 44 -27.63 15.65 -15.84
C GLU A 44 -26.29 15.60 -15.09
N ALA A 45 -26.26 15.22 -13.81
CA ALA A 45 -25.02 15.12 -13.02
C ALA A 45 -24.26 13.78 -13.21
N GLN A 46 -24.88 12.77 -13.77
CA GLN A 46 -24.27 11.44 -13.92
C GLN A 46 -23.16 11.35 -15.00
N PRO A 47 -23.27 11.96 -16.19
CA PRO A 47 -22.20 11.88 -17.18
C PRO A 47 -20.91 12.59 -16.73
N ALA A 48 -21.01 13.78 -16.14
CA ALA A 48 -19.84 14.54 -15.68
C ALA A 48 -19.05 13.83 -14.57
N ALA A 49 -19.73 13.10 -13.69
CA ALA A 49 -19.07 12.31 -12.65
C ALA A 49 -18.36 11.06 -13.22
N ALA A 50 -18.93 10.44 -14.26
CA ALA A 50 -18.33 9.30 -14.95
C ALA A 50 -17.06 9.71 -15.71
N ASP A 51 -17.09 10.86 -16.40
CA ASP A 51 -15.94 11.41 -17.12
C ASP A 51 -14.80 11.78 -16.16
N ALA A 52 -15.09 12.44 -15.03
CA ALA A 52 -14.10 12.77 -14.02
C ALA A 52 -13.47 11.53 -13.38
N PHE A 53 -14.24 10.46 -13.18
CA PHE A 53 -13.75 9.18 -12.67
C PHE A 53 -12.80 8.51 -13.68
N GLU A 54 -13.15 8.51 -14.95
CA GLU A 54 -12.31 7.94 -16.01
C GLU A 54 -11.01 8.73 -16.18
N GLU A 55 -11.06 10.06 -16.16
CA GLU A 55 -9.85 10.89 -16.17
C GLU A 55 -8.94 10.61 -14.98
N ALA A 56 -9.50 10.46 -13.78
CA ALA A 56 -8.72 10.12 -12.58
C ALA A 56 -8.06 8.75 -12.73
N ARG A 57 -8.75 7.77 -13.30
CA ARG A 57 -8.23 6.43 -13.58
C ARG A 57 -7.09 6.47 -14.58
N VAL A 58 -7.24 7.20 -15.67
CA VAL A 58 -6.21 7.36 -16.70
C VAL A 58 -4.97 8.02 -16.11
N ARG A 59 -5.14 9.09 -15.33
CA ARG A 59 -4.04 9.79 -14.65
C ARG A 59 -3.30 8.87 -13.69
N GLN A 60 -4.03 8.08 -12.91
CA GLN A 60 -3.45 7.10 -12.00
C GLN A 60 -2.62 6.04 -12.74
N GLN A 61 -3.11 5.53 -13.88
CA GLN A 61 -2.34 4.59 -14.70
C GLN A 61 -1.09 5.23 -15.30
N GLN A 62 -1.12 6.49 -15.68
CA GLN A 62 0.06 7.22 -16.16
C GLN A 62 1.11 7.33 -15.06
N ASP A 63 0.73 7.69 -13.83
CA ASP A 63 1.65 7.73 -12.69
C ASP A 63 2.33 6.36 -12.49
N GLY A 64 1.58 5.28 -12.62
CA GLY A 64 2.10 3.91 -12.54
C GLY A 64 3.10 3.58 -13.65
N ARG A 65 2.80 3.97 -14.89
CA ARG A 65 3.69 3.76 -16.04
C ARG A 65 5.00 4.54 -15.89
N HIS A 66 4.93 5.80 -15.44
CA HIS A 66 6.14 6.61 -15.19
C HIS A 66 7.02 5.96 -14.11
N PHE A 67 6.43 5.51 -13.01
CA PHE A 67 7.15 4.76 -11.99
C PHE A 67 7.80 3.49 -12.57
N TRP A 68 7.05 2.72 -13.38
CA TRP A 68 7.53 1.48 -13.97
C TRP A 68 8.70 1.70 -14.93
N MET A 69 8.64 2.76 -15.74
CA MET A 69 9.74 3.15 -16.63
C MET A 69 10.98 3.60 -15.87
N TRP A 70 10.80 4.38 -14.79
CA TRP A 70 11.89 4.78 -13.90
C TRP A 70 12.55 3.57 -13.25
N LEU A 71 11.75 2.61 -12.76
CA LEU A 71 12.25 1.35 -12.19
C LEU A 71 13.08 0.57 -13.21
N ALA A 72 12.57 0.43 -14.44
CA ALA A 72 13.26 -0.26 -15.51
C ALA A 72 14.61 0.38 -15.85
N ALA A 73 14.64 1.71 -15.98
CA ALA A 73 15.86 2.47 -16.23
C ALA A 73 16.87 2.31 -15.09
N GLY A 74 16.43 2.47 -13.85
CA GLY A 74 17.29 2.39 -12.68
C GLY A 74 17.84 0.99 -12.39
N LEU A 75 17.12 -0.07 -12.82
CA LEU A 75 17.63 -1.44 -12.79
C LEU A 75 18.67 -1.67 -13.90
N ALA A 76 18.46 -1.09 -15.08
CA ALA A 76 19.34 -1.25 -16.22
C ALA A 76 20.68 -0.53 -16.06
N ASP A 77 20.67 0.65 -15.47
CA ASP A 77 21.88 1.49 -15.24
C ASP A 77 22.53 1.26 -13.86
N GLY A 78 21.89 0.44 -12.99
CA GLY A 78 22.39 0.12 -11.66
C GLY A 78 22.24 1.25 -10.62
N SER A 79 21.46 2.28 -10.90
CA SER A 79 21.20 3.38 -9.95
C SER A 79 20.28 2.96 -8.80
N ILE A 80 19.48 1.90 -9.00
CA ILE A 80 18.67 1.28 -7.96
C ILE A 80 19.44 0.12 -7.34
N ALA A 81 19.67 0.17 -6.03
CA ALA A 81 20.33 -0.88 -5.29
C ALA A 81 19.48 -2.17 -5.29
N VAL A 82 20.13 -3.31 -5.57
CA VAL A 82 19.49 -4.61 -5.67
C VAL A 82 20.19 -5.62 -4.76
N ASN A 83 19.42 -6.46 -4.07
CA ASN A 83 19.90 -7.57 -3.24
C ASN A 83 20.90 -7.18 -2.13
N GLN A 84 20.97 -5.91 -1.77
CA GLN A 84 21.84 -5.41 -0.70
C GLN A 84 21.03 -5.16 0.56
N SER A 85 21.71 -5.08 1.70
CA SER A 85 21.06 -4.69 2.95
C SER A 85 20.47 -3.28 2.84
N GLY A 86 19.16 -3.16 3.07
CA GLY A 86 18.44 -1.90 2.92
C GLY A 86 18.07 -1.53 1.48
N ALA A 87 18.39 -2.35 0.50
CA ALA A 87 17.98 -2.12 -0.88
C ALA A 87 16.45 -2.13 -1.02
N PRO A 88 15.91 -1.29 -1.91
CA PRO A 88 14.47 -1.25 -2.16
C PRO A 88 13.97 -2.35 -3.10
N VAL A 89 14.90 -3.11 -3.72
CA VAL A 89 14.61 -4.20 -4.67
C VAL A 89 15.38 -5.45 -4.29
N HIS A 90 14.68 -6.60 -4.28
CA HIS A 90 15.29 -7.92 -4.08
C HIS A 90 14.74 -8.91 -5.09
N PHE A 91 15.61 -9.86 -5.55
CA PHE A 91 15.21 -10.98 -6.38
C PHE A 91 15.09 -12.23 -5.52
N VAL A 92 14.05 -12.99 -5.73
CA VAL A 92 13.76 -14.28 -5.07
C VAL A 92 13.32 -15.29 -6.12
N ALA A 93 13.17 -16.55 -5.75
CA ALA A 93 12.76 -17.61 -6.67
C ALA A 93 11.42 -17.34 -7.36
N GLN A 94 10.53 -16.62 -6.69
CA GLN A 94 9.18 -16.29 -7.17
C GLN A 94 9.12 -15.05 -8.06
N GLY A 95 10.24 -14.28 -8.19
CA GLY A 95 10.29 -13.06 -8.98
C GLY A 95 11.06 -11.92 -8.29
N MET A 96 10.58 -10.70 -8.46
CA MET A 96 11.18 -9.49 -7.90
C MET A 96 10.30 -8.88 -6.80
N LEU A 97 10.92 -8.56 -5.67
CA LEU A 97 10.29 -7.90 -4.54
C LEU A 97 10.59 -6.40 -4.56
N LEU A 98 9.56 -5.57 -4.45
CA LEU A 98 9.66 -4.13 -4.26
C LEU A 98 9.30 -3.78 -2.82
N VAL A 99 10.27 -3.28 -2.04
CA VAL A 99 10.06 -2.91 -0.63
C VAL A 99 9.20 -1.66 -0.53
N SER A 100 8.03 -1.81 0.08
CA SER A 100 7.08 -0.71 0.28
C SER A 100 7.21 -0.14 1.71
N PRO A 101 7.21 1.20 1.88
CA PRO A 101 7.10 2.24 0.87
C PRO A 101 8.45 2.73 0.29
N ALA A 102 9.58 2.06 0.60
CA ALA A 102 10.92 2.53 0.30
C ALA A 102 11.12 2.88 -1.18
N ILE A 103 10.79 1.97 -2.09
CA ILE A 103 10.97 2.16 -3.54
C ILE A 103 10.18 3.38 -4.08
N PHE A 104 8.97 3.62 -3.57
CA PHE A 104 8.13 4.75 -3.99
C PHE A 104 8.64 6.08 -3.41
N ARG A 105 9.23 6.03 -2.22
CA ARG A 105 9.91 7.19 -1.63
C ARG A 105 11.15 7.55 -2.43
N ASP A 106 11.94 6.57 -2.85
CA ASP A 106 13.14 6.79 -3.66
C ASP A 106 12.77 7.38 -5.03
N TYR A 107 11.73 6.86 -5.68
CA TYR A 107 11.17 7.45 -6.90
C TYR A 107 10.77 8.92 -6.74
N ALA A 108 10.20 9.28 -5.60
CA ALA A 108 9.72 10.63 -5.31
C ALA A 108 10.79 11.55 -4.66
N GLY A 109 12.08 11.23 -4.78
CA GLY A 109 13.15 12.05 -4.23
C GLY A 109 13.16 12.13 -2.71
N GLY A 110 12.73 11.08 -2.01
CA GLY A 110 12.70 10.99 -0.56
C GLY A 110 11.34 11.30 0.08
N VAL A 111 10.33 11.69 -0.71
CA VAL A 111 9.02 12.11 -0.19
C VAL A 111 7.99 10.98 -0.26
N PHE A 112 7.47 10.58 0.89
CA PHE A 112 6.34 9.65 0.98
C PHE A 112 5.45 9.99 2.18
N ASN A 113 4.20 10.37 1.91
CA ASN A 113 3.20 10.64 2.93
C ASN A 113 1.88 9.94 2.55
N LYS A 114 1.48 8.97 3.37
CA LYS A 114 0.25 8.19 3.15
C LYS A 114 -1.05 8.98 3.37
N ASN A 115 -0.95 10.12 4.05
CA ASN A 115 -2.11 10.96 4.37
C ASN A 115 -2.29 12.13 3.37
N ASP A 116 -1.36 12.30 2.45
CA ASP A 116 -1.42 13.31 1.41
C ASP A 116 -1.65 12.65 0.04
N GLU A 117 -2.84 12.79 -0.50
CA GLU A 117 -3.23 12.19 -1.78
C GLU A 117 -2.43 12.72 -2.97
N ASN A 118 -1.88 13.93 -2.86
CA ASN A 118 -1.06 14.55 -3.88
C ASN A 118 0.43 14.18 -3.75
N CYS A 119 0.81 13.45 -2.69
CA CYS A 119 2.19 13.01 -2.49
C CYS A 119 2.67 12.18 -3.69
N PRO A 120 3.78 12.57 -4.37
CA PRO A 120 4.26 11.87 -5.56
C PRO A 120 4.53 10.38 -5.32
N GLY A 121 5.10 10.03 -4.15
CA GLY A 121 5.38 8.64 -3.80
C GLY A 121 4.09 7.82 -3.60
N LEU A 122 3.05 8.39 -2.98
CA LEU A 122 1.76 7.72 -2.82
C LEU A 122 1.04 7.56 -4.16
N ARG A 123 1.08 8.58 -5.03
CA ARG A 123 0.52 8.52 -6.37
C ARG A 123 1.19 7.43 -7.21
N ALA A 124 2.53 7.36 -7.17
CA ALA A 124 3.30 6.31 -7.84
C ALA A 124 2.90 4.90 -7.34
N GLN A 125 2.75 4.73 -6.02
CA GLN A 125 2.30 3.47 -5.44
C GLN A 125 0.90 3.07 -5.91
N ARG A 126 -0.07 3.98 -5.84
CA ARG A 126 -1.44 3.75 -6.30
C ARG A 126 -1.47 3.45 -7.81
N GLY A 127 -0.67 4.20 -8.57
CA GLY A 127 -0.50 4.01 -10.01
C GLY A 127 0.07 2.64 -10.33
N PHE A 128 1.14 2.23 -9.65
CA PHE A 128 1.74 0.89 -9.81
C PHE A 128 0.72 -0.23 -9.51
N VAL A 129 -0.02 -0.11 -8.41
CA VAL A 129 -1.07 -1.09 -8.06
C VAL A 129 -2.12 -1.20 -9.15
N SER A 130 -2.49 -0.08 -9.81
CA SER A 130 -3.47 -0.06 -10.89
C SER A 130 -3.01 -0.79 -12.16
N LEU A 131 -1.71 -0.92 -12.39
CA LEU A 131 -1.14 -1.67 -13.52
C LEU A 131 -1.32 -3.20 -13.40
N LYS A 132 -1.62 -3.70 -12.19
CA LYS A 132 -1.85 -5.13 -11.91
C LYS A 132 -0.66 -6.03 -12.29
N LEU A 133 0.56 -5.51 -12.28
CA LEU A 133 1.78 -6.24 -12.59
C LEU A 133 2.28 -7.09 -11.42
N HIS A 134 1.79 -6.83 -10.22
CA HIS A 134 2.17 -7.55 -9.00
C HIS A 134 1.22 -8.69 -8.70
N LYS A 135 1.75 -9.74 -8.10
CA LYS A 135 0.96 -10.84 -7.55
C LYS A 135 0.22 -10.36 -6.30
N ARG A 136 -0.94 -10.94 -6.04
CA ARG A 136 -1.71 -10.67 -4.82
C ARG A 136 -1.91 -11.96 -4.05
N SER A 137 -1.76 -11.90 -2.73
CA SER A 137 -2.29 -12.93 -1.87
C SER A 137 -3.81 -12.81 -1.77
N LYS A 138 -4.48 -13.81 -1.19
CA LYS A 138 -5.94 -13.74 -0.98
C LYS A 138 -6.37 -12.57 -0.10
N ARG A 139 -5.50 -12.10 0.76
CA ARG A 139 -5.79 -11.07 1.77
C ARG A 139 -5.30 -9.68 1.38
N THR A 140 -4.09 -9.58 0.82
CA THR A 140 -3.44 -8.29 0.57
C THR A 140 -2.68 -8.30 -0.76
N ALA A 141 -2.31 -7.09 -1.20
CA ALA A 141 -1.39 -6.91 -2.32
C ALA A 141 0.09 -6.97 -1.89
N LEU A 142 0.35 -6.96 -0.59
CA LEU A 142 1.68 -6.94 -0.01
C LEU A 142 1.99 -8.29 0.63
N PHE A 143 3.22 -8.75 0.47
CA PHE A 143 3.77 -9.94 1.06
C PHE A 143 4.61 -9.58 2.28
N ASN A 144 4.51 -10.39 3.33
CA ASN A 144 5.42 -10.33 4.46
C ASN A 144 6.73 -11.02 4.07
N VAL A 145 7.82 -10.30 4.25
CA VAL A 145 9.15 -10.78 3.88
C VAL A 145 10.06 -10.73 5.10
N GLU A 146 10.80 -11.81 5.30
CA GLU A 146 11.78 -11.95 6.37
C GLU A 146 13.20 -11.81 5.84
N ALA A 147 14.03 -11.01 6.52
CA ALA A 147 15.47 -11.01 6.29
C ALA A 147 16.15 -12.00 7.24
N ALA A 148 16.81 -13.00 6.68
CA ALA A 148 17.40 -14.11 7.45
C ALA A 148 18.72 -13.75 8.15
N LYS A 149 19.44 -12.72 7.72
CA LYS A 149 20.82 -12.42 8.13
C LYS A 149 20.97 -11.59 9.39
N ALA A 150 19.89 -11.10 9.95
CA ALA A 150 19.95 -10.32 11.19
C ALA A 150 19.70 -11.21 12.38
N SER A 151 20.53 -11.09 13.43
CA SER A 151 20.26 -11.67 14.75
C SER A 151 18.88 -11.31 15.33
N LYS A 152 18.15 -10.41 14.62
CA LYS A 152 16.76 -10.09 14.81
C LYS A 152 16.06 -10.22 13.45
N LYS A 153 15.10 -11.14 13.35
CA LYS A 153 14.20 -11.22 12.19
C LYS A 153 13.58 -9.84 11.96
N ARG A 154 13.79 -9.29 10.76
CA ARG A 154 13.14 -8.06 10.34
C ARG A 154 12.05 -8.43 9.35
N LEU A 155 10.82 -8.07 9.69
CA LEU A 155 9.68 -8.17 8.81
C LEU A 155 9.51 -6.84 8.06
N PHE A 156 9.30 -6.94 6.77
CA PHE A 156 8.96 -5.79 5.94
C PHE A 156 7.98 -6.21 4.84
N TYR A 157 7.33 -5.24 4.25
CA TYR A 157 6.26 -5.47 3.28
C TYR A 157 6.77 -5.23 1.86
N CYS A 158 6.47 -6.14 0.95
CA CYS A 158 6.87 -6.06 -0.44
C CYS A 158 5.71 -6.31 -1.39
N TYR A 159 5.75 -5.66 -2.55
CA TYR A 159 5.03 -6.14 -3.72
C TYR A 159 5.86 -7.21 -4.41
N LEU A 160 5.24 -8.32 -4.77
CA LEU A 160 5.88 -9.38 -5.56
C LEU A 160 5.49 -9.22 -7.03
N ILE A 161 6.48 -9.01 -7.87
CA ILE A 161 6.33 -9.02 -9.32
C ILE A 161 6.79 -10.39 -9.80
N PRO A 162 5.87 -11.21 -10.32
CA PRO A 162 6.22 -12.55 -10.77
C PRO A 162 7.09 -12.52 -12.03
N GLU A 163 7.82 -13.60 -12.27
CA GLU A 163 8.80 -13.70 -13.35
C GLU A 163 8.21 -13.36 -14.72
N GLU A 164 6.98 -13.78 -14.99
CA GLU A 164 6.28 -13.50 -16.24
C GLU A 164 6.10 -12.00 -16.56
N ASN A 165 6.11 -11.14 -15.54
CA ASN A 165 5.98 -9.69 -15.71
C ASN A 165 7.33 -8.95 -15.74
N LEU A 166 8.45 -9.65 -15.46
CA LEU A 166 9.78 -9.06 -15.48
C LEU A 166 10.37 -8.88 -16.86
N TYR A 167 9.96 -9.67 -17.84
CA TYR A 167 10.52 -9.63 -19.21
C TYR A 167 10.40 -8.27 -19.91
N HIS A 168 9.48 -7.42 -19.42
CA HIS A 168 9.30 -6.07 -19.95
C HIS A 168 10.35 -5.06 -19.47
N ILE A 169 11.06 -5.35 -18.37
CA ILE A 169 12.03 -4.43 -17.75
C ILE A 169 13.42 -5.03 -17.55
N ILE A 170 13.54 -6.34 -17.52
CA ILE A 170 14.82 -7.02 -17.31
C ILE A 170 14.94 -8.13 -18.35
N ARG A 171 16.06 -8.18 -19.07
CA ARG A 171 16.38 -9.30 -19.93
C ARG A 171 16.69 -10.52 -19.06
N ALA A 172 16.34 -11.71 -19.53
CA ALA A 172 16.55 -12.94 -18.80
C ALA A 172 18.05 -13.19 -18.48
N ASP A 173 18.94 -12.78 -19.38
CA ASP A 173 20.39 -12.88 -19.23
C ASP A 173 20.99 -11.85 -18.26
N SER A 174 20.26 -10.78 -17.98
CA SER A 174 20.67 -9.68 -17.10
C SER A 174 19.98 -9.73 -15.73
N ARG A 175 19.19 -10.79 -15.46
CA ARG A 175 18.51 -10.93 -14.18
C ARG A 175 19.52 -11.19 -13.05
N PRO A 176 19.51 -10.40 -11.98
CA PRO A 176 20.34 -10.65 -10.80
C PRO A 176 20.01 -12.01 -10.15
N PRO A 177 20.99 -12.66 -9.51
CA PRO A 177 20.75 -13.89 -8.76
C PRO A 177 19.74 -13.66 -7.62
N ASN A 178 19.12 -14.73 -7.16
CA ASN A 178 18.22 -14.65 -6.01
C ASN A 178 19.00 -14.24 -4.76
N ASN A 179 18.38 -13.41 -3.94
CA ASN A 179 18.92 -13.04 -2.64
C ASN A 179 18.68 -14.17 -1.62
N PRO A 180 19.74 -14.85 -1.14
CA PRO A 180 19.57 -15.97 -0.22
C PRO A 180 19.15 -15.53 1.21
N ASP A 181 19.33 -14.26 1.52
CA ASP A 181 19.05 -13.71 2.83
C ASP A 181 17.56 -13.28 3.00
N ILE A 182 16.76 -13.37 1.93
CA ILE A 182 15.39 -12.89 1.88
C ILE A 182 14.43 -14.04 1.57
N THR A 183 13.43 -14.20 2.42
CA THR A 183 12.37 -15.20 2.24
C THR A 183 10.99 -14.58 2.40
N ILE A 184 10.05 -15.02 1.57
CA ILE A 184 8.64 -14.63 1.69
C ILE A 184 7.99 -15.55 2.73
N ALA A 185 7.14 -14.99 3.59
CA ALA A 185 6.39 -15.78 4.57
C ALA A 185 5.56 -16.87 3.88
N GLU A 186 5.69 -18.11 4.35
CA GLU A 186 5.07 -19.28 3.72
C GLU A 186 3.55 -19.15 3.59
N GLY A 187 2.88 -18.58 4.60
CA GLY A 187 1.44 -18.34 4.56
C GLY A 187 1.02 -17.43 3.41
N ASP A 188 1.82 -16.42 3.08
CA ASP A 188 1.54 -15.51 1.97
C ASP A 188 1.76 -16.19 0.61
N LEU A 189 2.77 -17.07 0.50
CA LEU A 189 3.02 -17.86 -0.71
C LEU A 189 1.86 -18.83 -0.98
N LEU A 190 1.42 -19.56 0.03
CA LEU A 190 0.28 -20.48 -0.07
C LEU A 190 -1.02 -19.73 -0.45
N ASP A 191 -1.27 -18.59 0.15
CA ASP A 191 -2.41 -17.74 -0.15
C ASP A 191 -2.39 -17.20 -1.59
N ALA A 192 -1.19 -17.02 -2.16
CA ALA A 192 -0.99 -16.58 -3.54
C ALA A 192 -0.95 -17.74 -4.57
N GLY A 193 -0.98 -19.00 -4.10
CA GLY A 193 -0.84 -20.19 -4.94
C GLY A 193 0.56 -20.33 -5.54
N LEU A 194 1.59 -19.88 -4.83
CA LEU A 194 2.98 -19.95 -5.23
C LEU A 194 3.69 -21.10 -4.50
N PRO A 195 4.70 -21.74 -5.13
CA PRO A 195 5.48 -22.77 -4.46
C PRO A 195 6.29 -22.18 -3.31
N SER A 196 6.35 -22.89 -2.18
CA SER A 196 7.25 -22.57 -1.09
C SER A 196 8.68 -23.00 -1.42
N ASP A 197 9.68 -22.26 -0.93
CA ASP A 197 11.12 -22.56 -1.17
C ASP A 197 11.58 -23.91 -0.59
N THR A 198 10.80 -24.46 0.34
CA THR A 198 11.05 -25.76 0.98
C THR A 198 10.85 -26.97 0.04
N ALA A 199 10.26 -26.78 -1.14
CA ALA A 199 10.01 -27.88 -2.09
C ALA A 199 11.22 -28.26 -2.95
N LYS A 200 12.40 -27.68 -2.73
CA LYS A 200 13.60 -27.88 -3.58
C LYS A 200 14.69 -28.78 -2.98
N GLU A 201 14.48 -29.33 -1.78
CA GLU A 201 15.42 -30.26 -1.11
C GLU A 201 14.83 -31.68 -0.95
N ALA A 202 14.25 -32.23 -2.02
CA ALA A 202 13.85 -33.62 -2.05
C ALA A 202 14.35 -34.28 -3.33
#